data_15391ec4663bf10937f1f8f2a914df78
#
_entry.id   15391ec4663bf10937f1f8f2a914df78
#
_cell.length_a   1.000
_cell.length_b   1.000
_cell.length_c   1.000
_cell.angle_alpha   90.00
_cell.angle_beta   90.00
_cell.angle_gamma   90.00
#
_symmetry.space_group_name_H-M   'P 1'
#
loop_
_entity.id
_entity.type
_entity.pdbx_description
1 polymer ?
#
loop_
_entity_poly.entity_id
_entity_poly.type
_entity_poly.pdbx_seq_one_letter_code
_entity_poly.pdbx_strand_id
1 'polypeptide(L)'
;MLFRSQADLDRILRDTPRHPEWLVAIATGLACAAFGRLLGVDWPAFGPILVAGALGQSLRHRLLSRGMNVFVVVGIVAFGTAALGGLGASLLGSATIGMAMMASTLLLVPGVPATNAQTDIMDGFPTLGSARAVWVVMVMVFAAAGFWLARALTGGLS
;
A
#
# COMPACT_ATOMS: atom_id res chain seq x y z
N MET A 1 27.06 -21.18 -6.57
CA MET A 1 25.69 -21.36 -6.07
C MET A 1 24.87 -21.98 -7.17
N LEU A 2 24.46 -23.25 -7.00
CA LEU A 2 23.78 -24.03 -8.03
C LEU A 2 22.39 -23.48 -8.31
N PHE A 3 22.13 -23.19 -9.57
CA PHE A 3 20.78 -22.93 -10.06
C PHE A 3 19.92 -24.14 -9.71
N ARG A 4 18.97 -23.96 -8.83
CA ARG A 4 17.93 -24.95 -8.59
C ARG A 4 17.20 -25.15 -9.93
N SER A 5 16.96 -26.41 -10.28
CA SER A 5 16.39 -26.74 -11.60
C SER A 5 15.02 -26.06 -11.76
N GLN A 6 14.61 -25.82 -12.99
CA GLN A 6 13.26 -25.30 -13.27
C GLN A 6 12.18 -26.18 -12.62
N ALA A 7 12.44 -27.47 -12.47
CA ALA A 7 11.57 -28.40 -11.76
C ALA A 7 11.37 -28.05 -10.28
N ASP A 8 12.42 -27.55 -9.59
CA ASP A 8 12.30 -27.11 -8.19
C ASP A 8 11.48 -25.82 -8.07
N LEU A 9 11.64 -24.91 -9.03
CA LEU A 9 10.81 -23.70 -9.10
C LEU A 9 9.34 -24.03 -9.36
N ASP A 10 9.07 -24.91 -10.31
CA ASP A 10 7.71 -25.36 -10.61
C ASP A 10 7.06 -26.08 -9.44
N ARG A 11 7.85 -26.87 -8.70
CA ARG A 11 7.41 -27.53 -7.48
C ARG A 11 7.05 -26.51 -6.39
N ILE A 12 7.92 -25.53 -6.12
CA ILE A 12 7.67 -24.47 -5.14
C ILE A 12 6.41 -23.67 -5.50
N LEU A 13 6.23 -23.36 -6.79
CA LEU A 13 5.06 -22.61 -7.27
C LEU A 13 3.75 -23.42 -7.13
N ARG A 14 3.80 -24.75 -7.24
CA ARG A 14 2.63 -25.61 -7.07
C ARG A 14 2.32 -25.91 -5.61
N ASP A 15 3.36 -26.12 -4.80
CA ASP A 15 3.22 -26.59 -3.42
C ASP A 15 3.05 -25.43 -2.41
N THR A 16 3.26 -24.17 -2.84
CA THR A 16 3.07 -23.03 -1.95
C THR A 16 1.58 -22.64 -1.90
N PRO A 17 0.89 -22.84 -0.77
CA PRO A 17 -0.50 -22.47 -0.62
C PRO A 17 -0.65 -20.96 -0.75
N ARG A 18 -1.47 -20.52 -1.70
CA ARG A 18 -1.83 -19.10 -1.83
C ARG A 18 -2.92 -18.78 -0.83
N HIS A 19 -2.66 -17.81 0.03
CA HIS A 19 -3.71 -17.33 0.93
C HIS A 19 -4.88 -16.74 0.10
N PRO A 20 -6.13 -16.95 0.53
CA PRO A 20 -7.29 -16.38 -0.15
C PRO A 20 -7.22 -14.85 -0.12
N GLU A 21 -7.63 -14.22 -1.21
CA GLU A 21 -7.52 -12.76 -1.41
C GLU A 21 -8.20 -11.95 -0.31
N TRP A 22 -9.34 -12.43 0.21
CA TRP A 22 -10.05 -11.78 1.29
C TRP A 22 -9.25 -11.75 2.60
N LEU A 23 -8.49 -12.80 2.89
CA LEU A 23 -7.64 -12.85 4.08
C LEU A 23 -6.50 -11.83 3.98
N VAL A 24 -5.86 -11.76 2.81
CA VAL A 24 -4.80 -10.76 2.54
C VAL A 24 -5.36 -9.35 2.66
N ALA A 25 -6.56 -9.11 2.14
CA ALA A 25 -7.20 -7.80 2.22
C ALA A 25 -7.48 -7.39 3.67
N ILE A 26 -8.07 -8.28 4.48
CA ILE A 26 -8.35 -8.00 5.90
C ILE A 26 -7.05 -7.79 6.68
N ALA A 27 -6.04 -8.65 6.47
CA ALA A 27 -4.74 -8.52 7.14
C ALA A 27 -4.06 -7.19 6.79
N THR A 28 -4.14 -6.75 5.52
CA THR A 28 -3.60 -5.45 5.08
C THR A 28 -4.35 -4.29 5.74
N GLY A 29 -5.68 -4.34 5.77
CA GLY A 29 -6.49 -3.32 6.44
C GLY A 29 -6.18 -3.24 7.94
N LEU A 30 -6.06 -4.38 8.61
CA LEU A 30 -5.69 -4.45 10.02
C LEU A 30 -4.28 -3.87 10.26
N ALA A 31 -3.33 -4.19 9.39
CA ALA A 31 -1.98 -3.63 9.47
C ALA A 31 -2.00 -2.10 9.32
N CYS A 32 -2.73 -1.55 8.35
CA CYS A 32 -2.88 -0.10 8.20
C CYS A 32 -3.47 0.55 9.45
N ALA A 33 -4.53 -0.03 10.04
CA ALA A 33 -5.16 0.48 11.24
C ALA A 33 -4.24 0.39 12.47
N ALA A 34 -3.51 -0.71 12.63
CA ALA A 34 -2.54 -0.89 13.70
C ALA A 34 -1.38 0.12 13.60
N PHE A 35 -0.80 0.30 12.40
CA PHE A 35 0.21 1.33 12.16
C PHE A 35 -0.34 2.74 12.38
N GLY A 36 -1.58 3.01 11.97
CA GLY A 36 -2.25 4.27 12.28
C GLY A 36 -2.28 4.55 13.79
N ARG A 37 -2.59 3.54 14.62
CA ARG A 37 -2.55 3.65 16.08
C ARG A 37 -1.15 3.96 16.61
N LEU A 38 -0.12 3.34 16.06
CA LEU A 38 1.27 3.64 16.42
C LEU A 38 1.68 5.07 16.07
N LEU A 39 1.10 5.64 15.01
CA LEU A 39 1.33 7.03 14.59
C LEU A 39 0.47 8.04 15.38
N GLY A 40 -0.36 7.61 16.31
CA GLY A 40 -1.18 8.49 17.15
C GLY A 40 -2.61 8.72 16.66
N VAL A 41 -3.09 7.97 15.70
CA VAL A 41 -4.50 8.02 15.25
C VAL A 41 -5.42 7.61 16.41
N ASP A 42 -6.54 8.29 16.58
CA ASP A 42 -7.55 7.99 17.59
C ASP A 42 -8.38 6.73 17.29
N TRP A 43 -9.11 6.23 18.29
CA TRP A 43 -9.92 5.01 18.15
C TRP A 43 -11.07 5.12 17.16
N PRO A 44 -11.81 6.26 17.04
CA PRO A 44 -12.88 6.39 16.06
C PRO A 44 -12.41 6.16 14.60
N ALA A 45 -11.16 6.52 14.27
CA ALA A 45 -10.62 6.31 12.92
C ALA A 45 -10.12 4.89 12.66
N PHE A 46 -9.96 4.03 13.67
CA PHE A 46 -9.44 2.68 13.50
C PHE A 46 -10.26 1.83 12.51
N GLY A 47 -11.59 1.79 12.70
CA GLY A 47 -12.50 1.07 11.81
C GLY A 47 -12.45 1.55 10.36
N PRO A 48 -12.62 2.85 10.12
CA PRO A 48 -12.46 3.44 8.79
C PRO A 48 -11.15 3.10 8.08
N ILE A 49 -10.02 3.18 8.77
CA ILE A 49 -8.69 2.84 8.21
C ILE A 49 -8.65 1.36 7.83
N LEU A 50 -9.13 0.47 8.69
CA LEU A 50 -9.19 -0.97 8.43
C LEU A 50 -9.99 -1.25 7.15
N VAL A 51 -11.19 -0.68 7.05
CA VAL A 51 -12.07 -0.88 5.90
C VAL A 51 -11.45 -0.29 4.63
N ALA A 52 -10.92 0.94 4.69
CA ALA A 52 -10.28 1.58 3.56
C ALA A 52 -9.06 0.78 3.07
N GLY A 53 -8.21 0.30 3.98
CA GLY A 53 -7.04 -0.53 3.65
C GLY A 53 -7.43 -1.87 3.02
N ALA A 54 -8.44 -2.56 3.57
CA ALA A 54 -8.92 -3.84 3.03
C ALA A 54 -9.54 -3.68 1.63
N LEU A 55 -10.38 -2.67 1.44
CA LEU A 55 -10.98 -2.35 0.14
C LEU A 55 -9.91 -1.90 -0.87
N GLY A 56 -8.93 -1.09 -0.42
CA GLY A 56 -7.82 -0.67 -1.24
C GLY A 56 -6.97 -1.83 -1.75
N GLN A 57 -6.66 -2.80 -0.89
CA GLN A 57 -5.93 -4.00 -1.28
C GLN A 57 -6.72 -4.84 -2.29
N SER A 58 -8.02 -5.01 -2.08
CA SER A 58 -8.90 -5.73 -3.01
C SER A 58 -8.98 -5.03 -4.37
N LEU A 59 -9.12 -3.69 -4.36
CA LEU A 59 -9.13 -2.87 -5.57
C LEU A 59 -7.80 -2.98 -6.32
N ARG A 60 -6.68 -2.83 -5.60
CA ARG A 60 -5.34 -2.98 -6.16
C ARG A 60 -5.17 -4.32 -6.87
N HIS A 61 -5.57 -5.41 -6.22
CA HIS A 61 -5.47 -6.75 -6.80
C HIS A 61 -6.29 -6.85 -8.11
N ARG A 62 -7.54 -6.39 -8.08
CA ARG A 62 -8.43 -6.42 -9.26
C ARG A 62 -7.94 -5.57 -10.43
N LEU A 63 -7.38 -4.39 -10.17
CA LEU A 63 -6.87 -3.52 -11.22
C LEU A 63 -5.60 -4.10 -11.86
N LEU A 64 -4.69 -4.65 -11.03
CA LEU A 64 -3.48 -5.30 -11.51
C LEU A 64 -3.79 -6.58 -12.30
N SER A 65 -4.78 -7.37 -11.88
CA SER A 65 -5.19 -8.58 -12.61
C SER A 65 -5.83 -8.26 -13.97
N ARG A 66 -6.33 -7.03 -14.16
CA ARG A 66 -6.79 -6.52 -15.46
C ARG A 66 -5.67 -5.97 -16.36
N GLY A 67 -4.42 -6.09 -15.95
CA GLY A 67 -3.26 -5.62 -16.72
C GLY A 67 -3.05 -4.11 -16.71
N MET A 68 -3.65 -3.38 -15.78
CA MET A 68 -3.45 -1.93 -15.67
C MET A 68 -2.02 -1.60 -15.22
N ASN A 69 -1.52 -0.45 -15.67
CA ASN A 69 -0.20 0.04 -15.27
C ASN A 69 -0.12 0.25 -13.75
N VAL A 70 0.97 -0.28 -13.14
CA VAL A 70 1.18 -0.27 -11.69
C VAL A 70 1.11 1.14 -11.09
N PHE A 71 1.69 2.14 -11.74
CA PHE A 71 1.72 3.52 -11.23
C PHE A 71 0.32 4.14 -11.22
N VAL A 72 -0.46 3.91 -12.28
CA VAL A 72 -1.86 4.38 -12.34
C VAL A 72 -2.69 3.71 -11.26
N VAL A 73 -2.53 2.40 -11.06
CA VAL A 73 -3.21 1.65 -10.00
C VAL A 73 -2.87 2.22 -8.63
N VAL A 74 -1.60 2.51 -8.37
CA VAL A 74 -1.17 3.13 -7.10
C VAL A 74 -1.87 4.47 -6.88
N GLY A 75 -1.93 5.35 -7.89
CA GLY A 75 -2.63 6.64 -7.79
C GLY A 75 -4.12 6.50 -7.49
N ILE A 76 -4.81 5.60 -8.21
CA ILE A 76 -6.25 5.34 -8.01
C ILE A 76 -6.51 4.77 -6.61
N VAL A 77 -5.71 3.81 -6.17
CA VAL A 77 -5.87 3.17 -4.85
C VAL A 77 -5.55 4.17 -3.74
N ALA A 78 -4.49 4.99 -3.88
CA ALA A 78 -4.16 6.03 -2.92
C ALA A 78 -5.30 7.03 -2.75
N PHE A 79 -5.86 7.50 -3.87
CA PHE A 79 -7.02 8.38 -3.85
C PHE A 79 -8.21 7.73 -3.13
N GLY A 80 -8.59 6.52 -3.52
CA GLY A 80 -9.75 5.82 -2.94
C GLY A 80 -9.59 5.53 -1.45
N THR A 81 -8.42 5.04 -1.02
CA THR A 81 -8.18 4.72 0.39
C THR A 81 -8.09 5.96 1.27
N ALA A 82 -7.43 7.03 0.80
CA ALA A 82 -7.36 8.30 1.53
C ALA A 82 -8.76 8.92 1.68
N ALA A 83 -9.55 8.95 0.59
CA ALA A 83 -10.90 9.49 0.64
C ALA A 83 -11.81 8.68 1.58
N LEU A 84 -11.82 7.35 1.46
CA LEU A 84 -12.63 6.47 2.32
C LEU A 84 -12.20 6.56 3.80
N GLY A 85 -10.89 6.53 4.07
CA GLY A 85 -10.36 6.63 5.42
C GLY A 85 -10.67 7.98 6.06
N GLY A 86 -10.50 9.08 5.30
CA GLY A 86 -10.80 10.43 5.76
C GLY A 86 -12.29 10.67 6.00
N LEU A 87 -13.14 10.33 5.04
CA LEU A 87 -14.59 10.45 5.17
C LEU A 87 -15.13 9.60 6.32
N GLY A 88 -14.69 8.34 6.41
CA GLY A 88 -15.12 7.46 7.49
C GLY A 88 -14.68 7.96 8.88
N ALA A 89 -13.45 8.48 9.00
CA ALA A 89 -12.95 9.07 10.24
C ALA A 89 -13.74 10.33 10.63
N SER A 90 -14.05 11.19 9.65
CA SER A 90 -14.88 12.37 9.87
C SER A 90 -16.30 12.02 10.34
N LEU A 91 -16.94 11.03 9.71
CA LEU A 91 -18.29 10.59 10.08
C LEU A 91 -18.35 10.00 11.49
N LEU A 92 -17.27 9.40 11.98
CA LEU A 92 -17.18 8.85 13.34
C LEU A 92 -16.62 9.85 14.36
N GLY A 93 -16.47 11.12 13.98
CA GLY A 93 -16.01 12.18 14.89
C GLY A 93 -14.55 12.06 15.31
N SER A 94 -13.69 11.51 14.47
CA SER A 94 -12.25 11.46 14.72
C SER A 94 -11.63 12.86 14.73
N ALA A 95 -10.76 13.12 15.71
CA ALA A 95 -9.94 14.33 15.75
C ALA A 95 -8.69 14.25 14.86
N THR A 96 -8.39 13.07 14.30
CA THR A 96 -7.15 12.79 13.57
C THR A 96 -7.38 12.43 12.09
N ILE A 97 -8.31 13.12 11.43
CA ILE A 97 -8.75 12.82 10.05
C ILE A 97 -7.57 12.77 9.08
N GLY A 98 -6.69 13.77 9.10
CA GLY A 98 -5.51 13.82 8.23
C GLY A 98 -4.58 12.62 8.41
N MET A 99 -4.35 12.19 9.66
CA MET A 99 -3.56 11.00 9.97
C MET A 99 -4.27 9.71 9.54
N ALA A 100 -5.60 9.66 9.67
CA ALA A 100 -6.40 8.53 9.19
C ALA A 100 -6.31 8.36 7.67
N MET A 101 -6.35 9.47 6.91
CA MET A 101 -6.13 9.45 5.47
C MET A 101 -4.74 8.89 5.13
N MET A 102 -3.68 9.35 5.81
CA MET A 102 -2.31 8.87 5.61
C MET A 102 -2.19 7.38 5.97
N ALA A 103 -2.71 6.97 7.11
CA ALA A 103 -2.66 5.58 7.56
C ALA A 103 -3.37 4.63 6.59
N SER A 104 -4.48 5.06 5.98
CA SER A 104 -5.22 4.27 4.98
C SER A 104 -4.42 4.02 3.70
N THR A 105 -3.41 4.86 3.37
CA THR A 105 -2.55 4.70 2.19
C THR A 105 -1.27 3.90 2.45
N LEU A 106 -0.99 3.49 3.69
CA LEU A 106 0.24 2.77 4.05
C LEU A 106 0.44 1.46 3.29
N LEU A 107 -0.64 0.83 2.83
CA LEU A 107 -0.57 -0.38 2.00
C LEU A 107 0.21 -0.18 0.68
N LEU A 108 0.40 1.05 0.25
CA LEU A 108 1.08 1.40 -1.01
C LEU A 108 2.56 1.71 -0.84
N VAL A 109 3.05 1.82 0.40
CA VAL A 109 4.45 2.11 0.66
C VAL A 109 5.32 0.94 0.21
N PRO A 110 6.23 1.15 -0.76
CA PRO A 110 7.05 0.09 -1.34
C PRO A 110 8.26 -0.23 -0.45
N GLY A 111 8.03 -0.67 0.80
CA GLY A 111 9.08 -0.90 1.80
C GLY A 111 10.12 -1.93 1.33
N VAL A 112 9.69 -3.11 0.91
CA VAL A 112 10.62 -4.18 0.44
C VAL A 112 11.42 -3.75 -0.78
N PRO A 113 10.83 -3.18 -1.85
CA PRO A 113 11.61 -2.63 -2.96
C PRO A 113 12.61 -1.54 -2.54
N ALA A 114 12.25 -0.70 -1.56
CA ALA A 114 13.14 0.36 -1.06
C ALA A 114 14.34 -0.22 -0.31
N THR A 115 14.13 -1.18 0.58
CA THR A 115 15.22 -1.86 1.30
C THR A 115 16.11 -2.64 0.35
N ASN A 116 15.56 -3.34 -0.65
CA ASN A 116 16.34 -4.04 -1.65
C ASN A 116 17.19 -3.09 -2.49
N ALA A 117 16.66 -1.93 -2.87
CA ALA A 117 17.43 -0.91 -3.58
C ALA A 117 18.61 -0.42 -2.76
N GLN A 118 18.41 -0.19 -1.45
CA GLN A 118 19.46 0.21 -0.53
C GLN A 118 20.53 -0.88 -0.38
N THR A 119 20.11 -2.12 -0.17
CA THR A 119 21.04 -3.27 -0.03
C THR A 119 21.88 -3.43 -1.29
N ASP A 120 21.29 -3.39 -2.49
CA ASP A 120 22.06 -3.49 -3.74
C ASP A 120 23.14 -2.41 -3.86
N ILE A 121 22.85 -1.16 -3.45
CA ILE A 121 23.85 -0.07 -3.46
C ILE A 121 24.97 -0.38 -2.48
N MET A 122 24.64 -0.84 -1.27
CA MET A 122 25.62 -1.15 -0.22
C MET A 122 26.50 -2.36 -0.58
N ASP A 123 25.94 -3.34 -1.30
CA ASP A 123 26.65 -4.54 -1.77
C ASP A 123 27.50 -4.30 -3.03
N GLY A 124 27.60 -3.04 -3.50
CA GLY A 124 28.44 -2.67 -4.63
C GLY A 124 27.78 -2.81 -6.01
N PHE A 125 26.44 -2.88 -6.07
CA PHE A 125 25.65 -2.90 -7.31
C PHE A 125 24.86 -1.59 -7.51
N PRO A 126 25.51 -0.41 -7.59
CA PRO A 126 24.84 0.88 -7.58
C PRO A 126 23.89 1.06 -8.78
N THR A 127 24.20 0.52 -9.94
CA THR A 127 23.34 0.61 -11.13
C THR A 127 22.01 -0.10 -10.91
N LEU A 128 22.03 -1.29 -10.34
CA LEU A 128 20.83 -2.06 -10.05
C LEU A 128 20.00 -1.39 -8.94
N GLY A 129 20.68 -0.99 -7.87
CA GLY A 129 20.04 -0.29 -6.75
C GLY A 129 19.41 1.04 -7.16
N SER A 130 20.10 1.82 -8.02
CA SER A 130 19.56 3.08 -8.56
C SER A 130 18.29 2.85 -9.40
N ALA A 131 18.30 1.85 -10.28
CA ALA A 131 17.12 1.52 -11.08
C ALA A 131 15.90 1.16 -10.20
N ARG A 132 16.12 0.38 -9.15
CA ARG A 132 15.07 0.06 -8.16
C ARG A 132 14.63 1.29 -7.37
N ALA A 133 15.56 2.15 -6.96
CA ALA A 133 15.24 3.39 -6.25
C ALA A 133 14.37 4.33 -7.10
N VAL A 134 14.66 4.49 -8.39
CA VAL A 134 13.83 5.27 -9.31
C VAL A 134 12.40 4.70 -9.38
N TRP A 135 12.26 3.38 -9.48
CA TRP A 135 10.94 2.74 -9.45
C TRP A 135 10.17 3.03 -8.16
N VAL A 136 10.84 2.96 -6.99
CA VAL A 136 10.27 3.30 -5.68
C VAL A 136 9.79 4.75 -5.65
N VAL A 137 10.63 5.68 -6.13
CA VAL A 137 10.28 7.11 -6.20
C VAL A 137 9.04 7.32 -7.07
N MET A 138 8.96 6.68 -8.23
CA MET A 138 7.78 6.77 -9.10
C MET A 138 6.51 6.27 -8.41
N VAL A 139 6.57 5.13 -7.70
CA VAL A 139 5.44 4.64 -6.92
C VAL A 139 5.01 5.67 -5.86
N MET A 140 5.96 6.27 -5.14
CA MET A 140 5.66 7.26 -4.11
C MET A 140 5.07 8.56 -4.69
N VAL A 141 5.53 9.00 -5.86
CA VAL A 141 4.97 10.18 -6.56
C VAL A 141 3.51 9.96 -6.93
N PHE A 142 3.17 8.80 -7.52
CA PHE A 142 1.78 8.48 -7.87
C PHE A 142 0.89 8.30 -6.62
N ALA A 143 1.43 7.69 -5.55
CA ALA A 143 0.71 7.58 -4.28
C ALA A 143 0.43 8.97 -3.68
N ALA A 144 1.43 9.85 -3.66
CA ALA A 144 1.29 11.22 -3.18
C ALA A 144 0.28 12.02 -4.01
N ALA A 145 0.31 11.91 -5.34
CA ALA A 145 -0.64 12.58 -6.22
C ALA A 145 -2.08 12.14 -5.93
N GLY A 146 -2.33 10.82 -5.79
CA GLY A 146 -3.65 10.29 -5.42
C GLY A 146 -4.11 10.77 -4.04
N PHE A 147 -3.22 10.74 -3.05
CA PHE A 147 -3.49 11.26 -1.70
C PHE A 147 -3.86 12.76 -1.71
N TRP A 148 -3.06 13.59 -2.39
CA TRP A 148 -3.31 15.03 -2.48
C TRP A 148 -4.61 15.36 -3.18
N LEU A 149 -4.96 14.62 -4.23
CA LEU A 149 -6.25 14.77 -4.90
C LEU A 149 -7.41 14.44 -3.96
N ALA A 150 -7.31 13.35 -3.20
CA ALA A 150 -8.31 13.00 -2.19
C ALA A 150 -8.44 14.10 -1.14
N ARG A 151 -7.32 14.62 -0.61
CA ARG A 151 -7.30 15.71 0.36
C ARG A 151 -7.92 17.00 -0.19
N ALA A 152 -7.62 17.35 -1.44
CA ALA A 152 -8.18 18.55 -2.07
C ALA A 152 -9.70 18.49 -2.21
N LEU A 153 -10.24 17.29 -2.52
CA LEU A 153 -11.68 17.10 -2.67
C LEU A 153 -12.41 16.93 -1.33
N THR A 154 -11.71 16.48 -0.29
CA THR A 154 -12.25 16.30 1.07
C THR A 154 -11.84 17.41 2.02
N GLY A 155 -11.12 18.43 1.54
CA GLY A 155 -10.50 19.50 2.32
C GLY A 155 -11.45 20.42 3.11
N GLY A 156 -12.77 20.24 2.99
CA GLY A 156 -13.78 20.84 3.86
C GLY A 156 -14.07 20.04 5.14
N LEU A 157 -13.37 18.93 5.38
CA LEU A 157 -13.60 18.02 6.53
C LEU A 157 -12.59 18.23 7.68
N SER A 158 -11.65 19.18 7.54
CA SER A 158 -10.63 19.47 8.55
C SER A 158 -10.92 20.76 9.29
#